data_a626555010f9104f0442980b6fe1451b
#
_entry.id   a626555010f9104f0442980b6fe1451b
#
_cell.length_a   1.000
_cell.length_b   1.000
_cell.length_c   1.000
_cell.angle_alpha   90.00
_cell.angle_beta   90.00
_cell.angle_gamma   90.00
#
_symmetry.space_group_name_H-M   'P 1'
#
loop_
_entity.id
_entity.type
_entity.pdbx_description
1 polymer ?
#
loop_
_entity_poly.entity_id
_entity_poly.type
_entity_poly.pdbx_seq_one_letter_code
_entity_poly.pdbx_strand_id
1 'polypeptide(L)' 'IFSKAKFKSRRGLNELDQIFVPFVLEQFNNLDLHEKKLFIKLLEWEDIDLADIILYKKEIKDMAFEEVFKKIIKFSSEI' A
#
# COMPACT_ATOMS: atom_id res chain seq x y z
N ILE A 1 -13.00 -5.42 7.19
CA ILE A 1 -11.78 -4.67 6.83
C ILE A 1 -11.03 -5.30 5.67
N PHE A 2 -10.81 -6.61 5.71
CA PHE A 2 -10.08 -7.29 4.63
C PHE A 2 -10.78 -7.14 3.28
N SER A 3 -12.09 -7.31 3.25
CA SER A 3 -12.87 -7.18 2.00
C SER A 3 -12.75 -5.78 1.42
N LYS A 4 -12.79 -4.76 2.27
CA LYS A 4 -12.66 -3.36 1.84
C LYS A 4 -11.26 -3.10 1.27
N ALA A 5 -10.22 -3.61 1.95
CA ALA A 5 -8.84 -3.47 1.48
C ALA A 5 -8.64 -4.18 0.15
N LYS A 6 -9.17 -5.40 0.02
CA LYS A 6 -9.06 -6.17 -1.21
C LYS A 6 -9.73 -5.44 -2.38
N PHE A 7 -10.91 -4.88 -2.16
CA PHE A 7 -11.63 -4.14 -3.20
C PHE A 7 -10.89 -2.87 -3.59
N LYS A 8 -10.44 -2.09 -2.61
CA LYS A 8 -9.77 -0.82 -2.85
C LYS A 8 -8.33 -0.96 -3.33
N SER A 9 -7.73 -2.15 -3.24
CA SER A 9 -6.36 -2.36 -3.69
C SER A 9 -6.23 -2.38 -5.22
N ARG A 10 -7.35 -2.51 -5.94
CA ARG A 10 -7.35 -2.47 -7.41
C ARG A 10 -7.16 -1.02 -7.86
N ARG A 11 -6.09 -0.78 -8.60
CA ARG A 11 -5.74 0.56 -9.06
C ARG A 11 -5.80 0.65 -10.58
N GLY A 12 -5.97 1.87 -11.09
CA GLY A 12 -5.91 2.11 -12.52
C GLY A 12 -4.52 1.94 -13.10
N LEU A 13 -3.49 2.21 -12.29
CA LEU A 13 -2.10 2.04 -12.72
C LEU A 13 -1.68 0.60 -12.49
N ASN A 14 -1.37 -0.10 -13.58
CA ASN A 14 -1.08 -1.54 -13.55
C ASN A 14 0.08 -1.90 -12.62
N GLU A 15 1.14 -1.08 -12.58
CA GLU A 15 2.30 -1.33 -11.72
C GLU A 15 1.90 -1.35 -10.24
N LEU A 16 0.96 -0.49 -9.86
CA LEU A 16 0.47 -0.47 -8.48
C LEU A 16 -0.42 -1.68 -8.19
N ASP A 17 -1.25 -2.09 -9.14
CA ASP A 17 -2.06 -3.30 -8.99
C ASP A 17 -1.18 -4.51 -8.71
N GLN A 18 -0.06 -4.63 -9.42
CA GLN A 18 0.86 -5.76 -9.28
C GLN A 18 1.51 -5.81 -7.90
N ILE A 19 1.50 -4.70 -7.17
CA ILE A 19 2.06 -4.63 -5.82
C ILE A 19 0.93 -4.76 -4.79
N PHE A 20 -0.11 -3.94 -4.91
CA PHE A 20 -1.15 -3.86 -3.89
C PHE A 20 -2.01 -5.12 -3.80
N VAL A 21 -2.40 -5.70 -4.93
CA VAL A 21 -3.27 -6.86 -4.89
C VAL A 21 -2.60 -8.04 -4.19
N PRO A 22 -1.36 -8.45 -4.56
CA PRO A 22 -0.68 -9.51 -3.81
C PRO A 22 -0.39 -9.11 -2.36
N PHE A 23 -0.06 -7.84 -2.11
CA PHE A 23 0.20 -7.38 -0.75
C PHE A 23 -1.01 -7.62 0.16
N VAL A 24 -2.20 -7.26 -0.31
CA VAL A 24 -3.42 -7.47 0.46
C VAL A 24 -3.65 -8.97 0.71
N LEU A 25 -3.48 -9.78 -0.33
CA LEU A 25 -3.75 -11.22 -0.22
C LEU A 25 -2.77 -11.93 0.73
N GLU A 26 -1.51 -11.48 0.78
CA GLU A 26 -0.46 -12.16 1.53
C GLU A 26 -0.11 -11.51 2.85
N GLN A 27 -0.19 -10.19 2.96
CA GLN A 27 0.35 -9.44 4.08
C GLN A 27 -0.67 -8.67 4.91
N PHE A 28 -1.85 -8.36 4.37
CA PHE A 28 -2.77 -7.48 5.08
C PHE A 28 -3.13 -8.01 6.46
N ASN A 29 -3.39 -9.31 6.58
CA ASN A 29 -3.78 -9.90 7.87
C ASN A 29 -2.63 -9.94 8.88
N ASN A 30 -1.40 -9.72 8.43
CA ASN A 30 -0.23 -9.66 9.31
C ASN A 30 0.01 -8.26 9.87
N LEU A 31 -0.71 -7.26 9.37
CA LEU A 31 -0.64 -5.91 9.91
C LEU A 31 -1.44 -5.84 11.20
N ASP A 32 -1.01 -4.98 12.15
CA ASP A 32 -1.82 -4.73 13.33
C ASP A 32 -3.02 -3.86 12.95
N LEU A 33 -3.94 -3.65 13.89
CA LEU A 33 -5.19 -2.92 13.59
C LEU A 33 -4.90 -1.48 13.15
N HIS A 34 -3.95 -0.82 13.79
CA HIS A 34 -3.58 0.54 13.45
C HIS A 34 -3.04 0.62 12.01
N GLU A 35 -2.16 -0.32 11.66
CA GLU A 35 -1.60 -0.39 10.30
C GLU A 35 -2.65 -0.72 9.26
N LYS A 36 -3.60 -1.59 9.58
CA LYS A 36 -4.70 -1.91 8.67
C LYS A 36 -5.52 -0.67 8.35
N LYS A 37 -5.83 0.13 9.35
CA LYS A 37 -6.59 1.37 9.16
C LYS A 37 -5.82 2.37 8.32
N LEU A 38 -4.51 2.51 8.58
CA LEU A 38 -3.66 3.40 7.79
C LEU A 38 -3.56 2.93 6.35
N PHE A 39 -3.44 1.63 6.12
CA PHE A 39 -3.36 1.08 4.77
C PHE A 39 -4.62 1.40 3.97
N ILE A 40 -5.80 1.25 4.59
CA ILE A 40 -7.06 1.58 3.93
C ILE A 40 -7.15 3.07 3.59
N LYS A 41 -6.70 3.94 4.48
CA LYS A 41 -6.64 5.37 4.19
C LYS A 41 -5.69 5.68 3.05
N LEU A 42 -4.57 5.00 3.01
CA LEU A 42 -3.55 5.17 1.97
C LEU A 42 -4.12 4.80 0.60
N LEU A 43 -5.00 3.80 0.53
CA LEU A 43 -5.62 3.39 -0.73
C LEU A 43 -6.57 4.45 -1.30
N GLU A 44 -6.90 5.49 -0.55
CA GLU A 44 -7.69 6.60 -1.04
C GLU A 44 -6.85 7.68 -1.73
N TRP A 45 -5.52 7.55 -1.66
CA TRP A 45 -4.61 8.49 -2.34
C TRP A 45 -4.67 8.28 -3.85
N GLU A 46 -4.29 9.34 -4.57
CA GLU A 46 -4.18 9.26 -6.03
C GLU A 46 -3.07 8.29 -6.44
N ASP A 47 -3.25 7.61 -7.57
CA ASP A 47 -2.25 6.67 -8.07
C ASP A 47 -0.88 7.32 -8.26
N ILE A 48 -0.85 8.57 -8.73
CA ILE A 48 0.41 9.27 -8.96
C ILE A 48 1.16 9.50 -7.64
N ASP A 49 0.45 9.80 -6.56
CA ASP A 49 1.09 10.02 -5.26
C ASP A 49 1.64 8.73 -4.69
N LEU A 50 0.91 7.63 -4.85
CA LEU A 50 1.38 6.32 -4.41
C LEU A 50 2.58 5.85 -5.24
N ALA A 51 2.52 6.07 -6.56
CA ALA A 51 3.62 5.69 -7.44
C ALA A 51 4.88 6.47 -7.12
N ASP A 52 4.76 7.75 -6.80
CA ASP A 52 5.91 8.58 -6.44
C ASP A 52 6.69 7.97 -5.28
N ILE A 53 5.99 7.47 -4.29
CA ILE A 53 6.63 6.89 -3.11
C ILE A 53 7.11 5.47 -3.36
N ILE A 54 6.24 4.63 -3.92
CA ILE A 54 6.50 3.19 -4.03
C ILE A 54 7.43 2.88 -5.21
N LEU A 55 7.17 3.47 -6.37
CA LEU A 55 7.94 3.17 -7.58
C LEU A 55 9.17 4.06 -7.74
N TYR A 56 9.04 5.34 -7.40
CA TYR A 56 10.11 6.32 -7.60
C TYR A 56 10.85 6.68 -6.32
N LYS A 57 10.46 6.08 -5.19
CA LYS A 57 11.15 6.21 -3.90
C LYS A 57 11.26 7.65 -3.40
N LYS A 58 10.26 8.47 -3.69
CA LYS A 58 10.23 9.84 -3.19
C LYS A 58 9.99 9.85 -1.69
N GLU A 59 10.36 10.95 -1.04
CA GLU A 59 10.24 11.11 0.40
C GLU A 59 8.78 11.04 0.86
N ILE A 60 8.56 10.33 1.96
CA ILE A 60 7.25 10.23 2.59
C ILE A 60 7.07 11.43 3.51
N LYS A 61 6.15 12.33 3.15
CA LYS A 61 5.93 13.55 3.92
C LYS A 61 5.08 13.33 5.17
N ASP A 62 4.13 12.40 5.11
CA ASP A 62 3.27 12.09 6.24
C ASP A 62 3.85 10.92 7.03
N MET A 63 4.47 11.23 8.14
CA MET A 63 5.17 10.24 8.96
C MET A 63 4.24 9.16 9.54
N ALA A 64 2.94 9.45 9.62
CA ALA A 64 1.98 8.46 10.10
C ALA A 64 1.94 7.22 9.19
N PHE A 65 2.22 7.39 7.90
CA PHE A 65 2.19 6.30 6.93
C PHE A 65 3.56 5.67 6.68
N GLU A 66 4.61 6.15 7.30
CA GLU A 66 5.98 5.71 7.00
C GLU A 66 6.17 4.20 7.14
N GLU A 67 5.72 3.63 8.26
CA GLU A 67 5.91 2.19 8.52
C GLU A 67 5.13 1.33 7.51
N VAL A 68 3.92 1.75 7.17
CA VAL A 68 3.11 1.03 6.21
C VAL A 68 3.77 1.07 4.83
N PHE A 69 4.24 2.24 4.41
CA PHE A 69 4.96 2.36 3.13
C PHE A 69 6.22 1.50 3.11
N LYS A 70 6.98 1.48 4.20
CA LYS A 70 8.18 0.65 4.28
C LYS A 70 7.86 -0.83 4.07
N LYS A 71 6.77 -1.31 4.66
CA LYS A 71 6.34 -2.70 4.49
C LYS A 71 5.93 -2.99 3.06
N ILE A 72 5.22 -2.05 2.42
CA ILE A 72 4.81 -2.22 1.03
C ILE A 72 6.04 -2.24 0.11
N ILE A 73 6.96 -1.32 0.31
CA ILE A 73 8.17 -1.23 -0.50
C ILE A 73 9.03 -2.49 -0.36
N LYS A 74 9.18 -2.98 0.87
CA LYS A 74 9.91 -4.22 1.12
C LYS A 74 9.26 -5.38 0.39
N PHE A 75 7.94 -5.50 0.49
CA PHE A 75 7.21 -6.55 -0.19
C PHE A 75 7.41 -6.46 -1.70
N SER A 76 7.33 -5.26 -2.27
CA SER A 76 7.47 -5.08 -3.71
C SER A 76 8.86 -5.48 -4.21
N SER A 77 9.88 -5.32 -3.38
CA SER A 77 11.24 -5.70 -3.77
C SER A 77 11.48 -7.20 -3.70
N GLU A 78 10.58 -7.95 -3.09
CA GLU A 78 10.71 -9.40 -2.92
C GLU A 78 9.92 -10.20 -3.96
N ILE A 79 9.12 -9.52 -4.79
CA ILE A 79 8.29 -10.21 -5.81
C ILE A 79 8.85 -10.07 -7.22
#